data_c3083842af8225447f19aa409c4b5cf9
#
_entry.id   c3083842af8225447f19aa409c4b5cf9
#
_cell.length_a   1.000
_cell.length_b   1.000
_cell.length_c   1.000
_cell.angle_alpha   90.00
_cell.angle_beta   90.00
_cell.angle_gamma   90.00
#
_symmetry.space_group_name_H-M   'P 1'
#
loop_
_entity.id
_entity.type
_entity.pdbx_description
1 polymer ?
#
loop_
_entity_poly.entity_id
_entity_poly.type
_entity_poly.pdbx_seq_one_letter_code
_entity_poly.pdbx_strand_id
1 'polypeptide(L)'
;MRWFLIDKFVKLEKFKYAKAIKNITLGESHLHDHFPGFPVMPNTLIIESLAQTGGILAGFSYDYKKKVILAKVEKAEFFEMALPGDTLELEAELVDIREEGCRVQAWAHVGDKKVAEANLMFVHLKDGDIANLPQENFVFNERFMSLLRMSEVFTGVTVAADCKECDG
;
A
#
# COMPACT_ATOMS: atom_id res chain seq x y z
N MET A 1 -16.80 2.93 4.02
CA MET A 1 -15.76 2.52 3.06
C MET A 1 -14.55 2.03 3.82
N ARG A 2 -13.95 0.93 3.45
CA ARG A 2 -12.64 0.51 3.97
C ARG A 2 -11.57 1.07 3.06
N TRP A 3 -10.60 1.77 3.63
CA TRP A 3 -9.49 2.37 2.89
C TRP A 3 -8.34 1.37 2.65
N PHE A 4 -8.63 0.10 2.52
CA PHE A 4 -7.64 -0.91 2.17
C PHE A 4 -7.82 -1.28 0.70
N LEU A 5 -6.90 -0.84 -0.13
CA LEU A 5 -6.95 -0.93 -1.60
C LEU A 5 -5.96 -1.95 -2.15
N ILE A 6 -5.74 -3.02 -1.40
CA ILE A 6 -4.96 -4.19 -1.81
C ILE A 6 -5.79 -5.43 -1.50
N ASP A 7 -5.95 -6.32 -2.47
CA ASP A 7 -6.66 -7.59 -2.24
C ASP A 7 -5.70 -8.70 -1.78
N LYS A 8 -4.46 -8.72 -2.32
CA LYS A 8 -3.42 -9.68 -1.91
C LYS A 8 -2.03 -9.22 -2.33
N PHE A 9 -1.02 -9.68 -1.60
CA PHE A 9 0.36 -9.64 -2.04
C PHE A 9 0.71 -10.89 -2.86
N VAL A 10 1.44 -10.70 -3.93
CA VAL A 10 1.97 -11.77 -4.79
C VAL A 10 3.44 -12.02 -4.48
N LYS A 11 4.16 -10.93 -4.09
CA LYS A 11 5.56 -10.98 -3.72
C LYS A 11 5.87 -9.87 -2.72
N LEU A 12 6.71 -10.18 -1.72
CA LEU A 12 7.15 -9.20 -0.74
C LEU A 12 8.57 -9.57 -0.28
N GLU A 13 9.53 -8.70 -0.60
CA GLU A 13 10.95 -8.85 -0.28
C GLU A 13 11.42 -7.65 0.54
N LYS A 14 11.86 -7.89 1.79
CA LYS A 14 12.35 -6.84 2.69
C LYS A 14 13.41 -5.97 2.02
N PHE A 15 13.30 -4.66 2.21
CA PHE A 15 14.23 -3.64 1.71
C PHE A 15 14.40 -3.60 0.20
N LYS A 16 13.49 -4.23 -0.57
CA LYS A 16 13.66 -4.35 -2.01
C LYS A 16 12.38 -4.09 -2.78
N TYR A 17 11.42 -5.00 -2.74
CA TYR A 17 10.33 -5.04 -3.71
C TYR A 17 9.04 -5.62 -3.13
N ALA A 18 7.92 -5.10 -3.58
CA ALA A 18 6.60 -5.65 -3.37
C ALA A 18 5.80 -5.71 -4.66
N LYS A 19 5.00 -6.78 -4.81
CA LYS A 19 3.96 -6.89 -5.83
C LYS A 19 2.66 -7.27 -5.17
N ALA A 20 1.61 -6.50 -5.46
CA ALA A 20 0.27 -6.69 -4.94
C ALA A 20 -0.77 -6.63 -6.06
N ILE A 21 -1.98 -7.06 -5.75
CA ILE A 21 -3.12 -7.05 -6.68
C ILE A 21 -4.28 -6.31 -6.03
N LYS A 22 -4.97 -5.49 -6.84
CA LYS A 22 -6.25 -4.88 -6.55
C LYS A 22 -7.21 -5.13 -7.70
N ASN A 23 -8.32 -5.82 -7.45
CA ASN A 23 -9.39 -5.98 -8.43
C ASN A 23 -10.36 -4.80 -8.34
N ILE A 24 -10.78 -4.27 -9.48
CA ILE A 24 -11.74 -3.18 -9.57
C ILE A 24 -13.12 -3.77 -9.84
N THR A 25 -14.08 -3.50 -8.96
CA THR A 25 -15.43 -4.05 -9.09
C THR A 25 -16.49 -2.98 -8.96
N LEU A 26 -17.57 -3.08 -9.76
CA LEU A 26 -18.74 -2.20 -9.65
C LEU A 26 -19.40 -2.18 -8.26
N GLY A 27 -19.12 -3.16 -7.40
CA GLY A 27 -19.56 -3.17 -6.01
C GLY A 27 -18.90 -2.14 -5.13
N GLU A 28 -17.85 -1.45 -5.60
CA GLU A 28 -17.15 -0.43 -4.83
C GLU A 28 -17.86 0.92 -4.90
N SER A 29 -18.14 1.50 -3.73
CA SER A 29 -18.97 2.72 -3.61
C SER A 29 -18.42 3.93 -4.39
N HIS A 30 -17.09 4.07 -4.48
CA HIS A 30 -16.48 5.20 -5.20
C HIS A 30 -16.70 5.15 -6.74
N LEU A 31 -17.03 3.98 -7.29
CA LEU A 31 -17.31 3.84 -8.72
C LEU A 31 -18.73 4.26 -9.10
N HIS A 32 -19.64 4.38 -8.11
CA HIS A 32 -21.01 4.82 -8.39
C HIS A 32 -21.07 6.30 -8.76
N ASP A 33 -20.18 7.11 -8.22
CA ASP A 33 -20.17 8.56 -8.37
C ASP A 33 -19.05 9.08 -9.27
N HIS A 34 -18.09 8.22 -9.60
CA HIS A 34 -16.91 8.62 -10.39
C HIS A 34 -16.76 7.78 -11.68
N PHE A 35 -17.48 8.08 -12.75
CA PHE A 35 -18.51 9.11 -12.91
C PHE A 35 -19.87 8.45 -13.16
N PRO A 36 -21.03 9.12 -12.89
CA PRO A 36 -22.32 8.54 -13.20
C PRO A 36 -22.43 8.15 -14.67
N GLY A 37 -22.70 6.85 -14.94
CA GLY A 37 -22.77 6.30 -16.31
C GLY A 37 -21.42 5.96 -16.96
N PHE A 38 -20.29 6.33 -16.35
CA PHE A 38 -18.95 5.95 -16.80
C PHE A 38 -18.02 5.71 -15.60
N PRO A 39 -18.12 4.56 -14.94
CA PRO A 39 -17.33 4.25 -13.76
C PRO A 39 -15.85 4.06 -14.11
N VAL A 40 -14.98 4.82 -13.46
CA VAL A 40 -13.53 4.78 -13.60
C VAL A 40 -12.88 4.81 -12.21
N MET A 41 -11.88 3.99 -11.99
CA MET A 41 -11.10 4.05 -10.73
C MET A 41 -10.46 5.44 -10.61
N PRO A 42 -10.75 6.21 -9.54
CA PRO A 42 -10.13 7.50 -9.35
C PRO A 42 -8.61 7.41 -9.31
N ASN A 43 -7.91 8.27 -10.05
CA ASN A 43 -6.45 8.32 -10.08
C ASN A 43 -5.84 8.50 -8.67
N THR A 44 -6.52 9.25 -7.80
CA THR A 44 -6.12 9.43 -6.41
C THR A 44 -6.16 8.13 -5.61
N LEU A 45 -7.09 7.23 -5.90
CA LEU A 45 -7.17 5.90 -5.27
C LEU A 45 -6.15 4.92 -5.86
N ILE A 46 -5.72 5.13 -7.11
CA ILE A 46 -4.58 4.39 -7.68
C ILE A 46 -3.29 4.79 -6.94
N ILE A 47 -3.07 6.10 -6.71
CA ILE A 47 -1.93 6.56 -5.88
C ILE A 47 -2.02 5.96 -4.48
N GLU A 48 -3.20 5.95 -3.87
CA GLU A 48 -3.38 5.35 -2.54
C GLU A 48 -3.03 3.86 -2.53
N SER A 49 -3.44 3.10 -3.57
CA SER A 49 -3.08 1.68 -3.72
C SER A 49 -1.56 1.49 -3.82
N LEU A 50 -0.88 2.34 -4.59
CA LEU A 50 0.58 2.36 -4.71
C LEU A 50 1.25 2.74 -3.39
N ALA A 51 0.70 3.74 -2.69
CA ALA A 51 1.21 4.19 -1.39
C ALA A 51 1.04 3.09 -0.32
N GLN A 52 -0.08 2.39 -0.30
CA GLN A 52 -0.28 1.24 0.58
C GLN A 52 0.72 0.12 0.28
N THR A 53 0.95 -0.20 -1.00
CA THR A 53 1.92 -1.23 -1.41
C THR A 53 3.33 -0.87 -0.95
N GLY A 54 3.78 0.36 -1.20
CA GLY A 54 5.10 0.85 -0.79
C GLY A 54 5.23 1.03 0.72
N GLY A 55 4.18 1.52 1.39
CA GLY A 55 4.16 1.71 2.84
C GLY A 55 4.19 0.38 3.60
N ILE A 56 3.49 -0.65 3.11
CA ILE A 56 3.54 -2.00 3.67
C ILE A 56 4.92 -2.62 3.44
N LEU A 57 5.52 -2.46 2.26
CA LEU A 57 6.89 -2.89 2.00
C LEU A 57 7.88 -2.24 2.98
N ALA A 58 7.77 -0.92 3.19
CA ALA A 58 8.58 -0.20 4.16
C ALA A 58 8.35 -0.73 5.58
N GLY A 59 7.09 -0.88 6.01
CA GLY A 59 6.73 -1.44 7.32
C GLY A 59 7.27 -2.85 7.52
N PHE A 60 7.05 -3.74 6.56
CA PHE A 60 7.55 -5.12 6.57
C PHE A 60 9.07 -5.20 6.69
N SER A 61 9.78 -4.29 6.03
CA SER A 61 11.24 -4.21 6.10
C SER A 61 11.76 -3.99 7.53
N TYR A 62 10.99 -3.32 8.37
CA TYR A 62 11.30 -3.06 9.77
C TYR A 62 10.42 -3.84 10.77
N ASP A 63 9.86 -4.98 10.34
CA ASP A 63 8.99 -5.82 11.17
C ASP A 63 7.81 -5.04 11.78
N TYR A 64 7.29 -4.03 11.03
CA TYR A 64 6.21 -3.11 11.44
C TYR A 64 6.45 -2.33 12.74
N LYS A 65 7.70 -2.26 13.20
CA LYS A 65 8.05 -1.53 14.42
C LYS A 65 8.08 -0.01 14.23
N LYS A 66 8.22 0.47 12.99
CA LYS A 66 8.24 1.89 12.65
C LYS A 66 6.87 2.40 12.23
N LYS A 67 6.53 3.62 12.62
CA LYS A 67 5.34 4.35 12.16
C LYS A 67 5.63 4.96 10.79
N VAL A 68 5.23 4.28 9.72
CA VAL A 68 5.51 4.69 8.34
C VAL A 68 4.37 5.55 7.80
N ILE A 69 4.64 6.78 7.45
CA ILE A 69 3.63 7.74 6.95
C ILE A 69 4.05 8.26 5.58
N LEU A 70 3.10 8.33 4.63
CA LEU A 70 3.30 9.01 3.36
C LEU A 70 3.45 10.53 3.61
N ALA A 71 4.65 11.05 3.38
CA ALA A 71 4.96 12.46 3.59
C ALA A 71 4.80 13.28 2.31
N LYS A 72 5.08 12.68 1.15
CA LYS A 72 5.08 13.40 -0.12
C LYS A 72 4.88 12.46 -1.29
N VAL A 73 4.08 12.91 -2.25
CA VAL A 73 4.07 12.40 -3.62
C VAL A 73 4.98 13.33 -4.43
N GLU A 74 6.17 12.87 -4.79
CA GLU A 74 7.15 13.69 -5.51
C GLU A 74 6.78 13.82 -6.99
N LYS A 75 6.25 12.73 -7.57
CA LYS A 75 5.77 12.67 -8.94
C LYS A 75 4.66 11.63 -9.04
N ALA A 76 3.65 11.90 -9.85
CA ALA A 76 2.66 10.91 -10.27
C ALA A 76 2.29 11.17 -11.73
N GLU A 77 2.25 10.12 -12.53
CA GLU A 77 1.85 10.16 -13.93
C GLU A 77 0.82 9.06 -14.18
N PHE A 78 -0.19 9.37 -14.99
CA PHE A 78 -1.27 8.48 -15.36
C PHE A 78 -1.30 8.34 -16.88
N PHE A 79 -1.39 7.10 -17.36
CA PHE A 79 -1.28 6.79 -18.78
C PHE A 79 -2.59 6.22 -19.34
N GLU A 80 -3.26 5.38 -18.56
CA GLU A 80 -4.49 4.67 -18.94
C GLU A 80 -5.53 4.73 -17.82
N MET A 81 -6.80 4.59 -18.18
CA MET A 81 -7.89 4.45 -17.22
C MET A 81 -7.98 3.00 -16.75
N ALA A 82 -8.27 2.83 -15.46
CA ALA A 82 -8.59 1.54 -14.88
C ALA A 82 -10.11 1.44 -14.65
N LEU A 83 -10.74 0.40 -15.19
CA LEU A 83 -12.17 0.24 -15.28
C LEU A 83 -12.67 -0.94 -14.44
N PRO A 84 -13.94 -0.99 -14.09
CA PRO A 84 -14.54 -2.17 -13.47
C PRO A 84 -14.31 -3.44 -14.32
N GLY A 85 -13.83 -4.50 -13.67
CA GLY A 85 -13.42 -5.75 -14.31
C GLY A 85 -11.90 -5.86 -14.50
N ASP A 86 -11.15 -4.75 -14.39
CA ASP A 86 -9.71 -4.78 -14.46
C ASP A 86 -9.09 -5.29 -13.15
N THR A 87 -7.91 -5.87 -13.28
CA THR A 87 -7.03 -6.22 -12.17
C THR A 87 -5.81 -5.33 -12.24
N LEU A 88 -5.63 -4.45 -11.25
CA LEU A 88 -4.42 -3.66 -11.07
C LEU A 88 -3.33 -4.54 -10.46
N GLU A 89 -2.23 -4.68 -11.16
CA GLU A 89 -0.96 -5.15 -10.62
C GLU A 89 -0.20 -3.95 -10.08
N LEU A 90 0.07 -3.95 -8.79
CA LEU A 90 0.71 -2.86 -8.06
C LEU A 90 2.13 -3.31 -7.69
N GLU A 91 3.12 -2.56 -8.13
CA GLU A 91 4.53 -2.85 -7.88
C GLU A 91 5.18 -1.68 -7.15
N ALA A 92 6.08 -1.97 -6.23
CA ALA A 92 6.81 -0.97 -5.46
C ALA A 92 8.24 -1.43 -5.20
N GLU A 93 9.20 -0.52 -5.42
CA GLU A 93 10.61 -0.72 -5.12
C GLU A 93 11.12 0.34 -4.14
N LEU A 94 11.88 -0.10 -3.14
CA LEU A 94 12.59 0.80 -2.24
C LEU A 94 13.89 1.25 -2.90
N VAL A 95 13.99 2.53 -3.27
CA VAL A 95 15.14 3.09 -4.00
C VAL A 95 16.12 3.89 -3.12
N ASP A 96 15.66 4.43 -2.00
CA ASP A 96 16.49 5.14 -1.02
C ASP A 96 15.95 4.83 0.37
N ILE A 97 16.79 4.34 1.25
CA ILE A 97 16.42 3.91 2.59
C ILE A 97 17.32 4.61 3.60
N ARG A 98 16.69 5.33 4.54
CA ARG A 98 17.38 6.05 5.63
C ARG A 98 16.68 5.76 6.95
N GLU A 99 17.29 6.15 8.04
CA GLU A 99 16.70 5.97 9.36
C GLU A 99 15.37 6.74 9.51
N GLU A 100 15.32 7.95 8.94
CA GLU A 100 14.18 8.87 9.04
C GLU A 100 13.07 8.57 8.04
N GLY A 101 13.31 7.73 7.02
CA GLY A 101 12.31 7.44 5.99
C GLY A 101 12.87 6.70 4.80
N CYS A 102 12.04 6.60 3.77
CA CYS A 102 12.44 5.96 2.51
C CYS A 102 11.75 6.58 1.31
N ARG A 103 12.34 6.38 0.14
CA ARG A 103 11.71 6.64 -1.15
C ARG A 103 11.32 5.35 -1.82
N VAL A 104 10.16 5.38 -2.43
CA VAL A 104 9.58 4.25 -3.16
C VAL A 104 9.27 4.72 -4.57
N GLN A 105 9.69 3.94 -5.54
CA GLN A 105 9.19 4.02 -6.90
C GLN A 105 8.12 2.96 -7.10
N ALA A 106 6.97 3.35 -7.65
CA ALA A 106 5.82 2.46 -7.71
C ALA A 106 5.11 2.55 -9.07
N TRP A 107 4.54 1.44 -9.50
CA TRP A 107 3.84 1.31 -10.79
C TRP A 107 2.54 0.53 -10.62
N ALA A 108 1.55 0.90 -11.44
CA ALA A 108 0.31 0.16 -11.60
C ALA A 108 0.14 -0.26 -13.06
N HIS A 109 -0.20 -1.53 -13.29
CA HIS A 109 -0.45 -2.10 -14.61
C HIS A 109 -1.81 -2.81 -14.66
N VAL A 110 -2.40 -2.88 -15.84
CA VAL A 110 -3.52 -3.77 -16.19
C VAL A 110 -3.07 -4.60 -17.39
N GLY A 111 -2.74 -5.87 -17.16
CA GLY A 111 -2.04 -6.68 -18.17
C GLY A 111 -0.72 -6.01 -18.58
N ASP A 112 -0.52 -5.84 -19.89
CA ASP A 112 0.70 -5.21 -20.44
C ASP A 112 0.67 -3.67 -20.45
N LYS A 113 -0.44 -3.05 -20.03
CA LYS A 113 -0.62 -1.60 -20.07
C LYS A 113 -0.22 -0.96 -18.76
N LYS A 114 0.71 0.00 -18.81
CA LYS A 114 1.00 0.85 -17.67
C LYS A 114 -0.18 1.82 -17.45
N VAL A 115 -0.74 1.79 -16.26
CA VAL A 115 -1.84 2.67 -15.83
C VAL A 115 -1.32 3.90 -15.13
N ALA A 116 -0.37 3.72 -14.22
CA ALA A 116 0.23 4.82 -13.46
C ALA A 116 1.65 4.51 -13.01
N GLU A 117 2.39 5.58 -12.71
CA GLU A 117 3.65 5.51 -11.95
C GLU A 117 3.72 6.64 -10.93
N ALA A 118 4.38 6.40 -9.81
CA ALA A 118 4.56 7.39 -8.77
C ALA A 118 5.90 7.25 -8.04
N ASN A 119 6.47 8.41 -7.66
CA ASN A 119 7.59 8.49 -6.73
C ASN A 119 7.06 8.99 -5.39
N LEU A 120 7.18 8.17 -4.37
CA LEU A 120 6.58 8.37 -3.06
C LEU A 120 7.68 8.49 -2.01
N MET A 121 7.50 9.41 -1.07
CA MET A 121 8.40 9.57 0.07
C MET A 121 7.64 9.27 1.35
N PHE A 122 8.17 8.32 2.10
CA PHE A 122 7.68 7.95 3.43
C PHE A 122 8.64 8.44 4.50
N VAL A 123 8.08 8.83 5.64
CA VAL A 123 8.83 9.16 6.85
C VAL A 123 8.56 8.14 7.93
N HIS A 124 9.56 7.88 8.74
CA HIS A 124 9.48 7.06 9.93
C HIS A 124 9.31 7.99 11.14
N LEU A 125 8.09 8.08 11.66
CA LEU A 125 7.83 8.93 12.82
C LEU A 125 8.40 8.30 14.09
N LYS A 126 9.10 9.13 14.87
CA LYS A 126 9.56 8.82 16.22
C LYS A 126 8.56 9.38 17.24
N ASP A 127 8.58 8.83 18.44
CA ASP A 127 7.78 9.38 19.54
C ASP A 127 8.24 10.81 19.84
N GLY A 128 7.30 11.75 19.79
CA GLY A 128 7.57 13.18 20.01
C GLY A 128 7.74 14.04 18.75
N ASP A 129 7.85 13.44 17.56
CA ASP A 129 7.98 14.20 16.30
C ASP A 129 6.74 15.07 16.01
N ILE A 130 5.57 14.61 16.42
CA ILE A 130 4.31 15.36 16.32
C ILE A 130 3.64 15.38 17.69
N ALA A 131 3.25 16.55 18.16
CA ALA A 131 2.54 16.70 19.42
C ALA A 131 1.22 15.89 19.43
N ASN A 132 0.96 15.18 20.53
CA ASN A 132 -0.24 14.36 20.73
C ASN A 132 -0.39 13.13 19.81
N LEU A 133 0.68 12.67 19.18
CA LEU A 133 0.65 11.38 18.48
C LEU A 133 0.50 10.24 19.47
N PRO A 134 -0.34 9.22 19.15
CA PRO A 134 -0.40 8.00 19.95
C PRO A 134 0.99 7.34 20.06
N GLN A 135 1.36 6.91 21.26
CA GLN A 135 2.61 6.15 21.47
C GLN A 135 2.59 4.81 20.74
N GLU A 136 1.43 4.18 20.69
CA GLU A 136 1.23 2.94 19.94
C GLU A 136 1.39 3.16 18.43
N ASN A 137 1.73 2.08 17.71
CA ASN A 137 1.78 2.13 16.24
C ASN A 137 0.38 2.13 15.66
N PHE A 138 -0.18 3.33 15.47
CA PHE A 138 -1.53 3.52 14.92
C PHE A 138 -1.62 3.21 13.40
N VAL A 139 -0.49 3.12 12.70
CA VAL A 139 -0.43 2.78 11.27
C VAL A 139 -0.61 1.28 11.07
N PHE A 140 0.23 0.48 11.77
CA PHE A 140 0.19 -0.97 11.72
C PHE A 140 -0.43 -1.54 13.01
N ASN A 141 -1.67 -1.14 13.27
CA ASN A 141 -2.42 -1.62 14.44
C ASN A 141 -2.89 -3.07 14.25
N GLU A 142 -3.37 -3.70 15.33
CA GLU A 142 -3.82 -5.11 15.32
C GLU A 142 -4.86 -5.41 14.24
N ARG A 143 -5.81 -4.49 14.01
CA ARG A 143 -6.83 -4.67 12.97
C ARG A 143 -6.22 -4.71 11.58
N PHE A 144 -5.24 -3.84 11.30
CA PHE A 144 -4.52 -3.83 10.03
C PHE A 144 -3.67 -5.09 9.88
N MET A 145 -2.93 -5.47 10.92
CA MET A 145 -2.12 -6.68 10.93
C MET A 145 -2.97 -7.95 10.75
N SER A 146 -4.17 -7.98 11.33
CA SER A 146 -5.12 -9.07 11.11
C SER A 146 -5.53 -9.19 9.64
N LEU A 147 -5.78 -8.08 8.94
CA LEU A 147 -6.08 -8.09 7.50
C LEU A 147 -4.90 -8.62 6.67
N LEU A 148 -3.68 -8.22 7.01
CA LEU A 148 -2.48 -8.70 6.34
C LEU A 148 -2.31 -10.21 6.54
N ARG A 149 -2.46 -10.72 7.77
CA ARG A 149 -2.36 -12.16 8.07
C ARG A 149 -3.43 -12.97 7.32
N MET A 150 -4.64 -12.45 7.19
CA MET A 150 -5.67 -13.11 6.37
C MET A 150 -5.21 -13.28 4.92
N SER A 151 -4.48 -12.33 4.35
CA SER A 151 -3.96 -12.46 2.99
C SER A 151 -2.91 -13.58 2.86
N GLU A 152 -2.10 -13.84 3.89
CA GLU A 152 -1.09 -14.90 3.90
C GLU A 152 -1.69 -16.29 3.73
N VAL A 153 -2.84 -16.53 4.38
CA VAL A 153 -3.56 -17.82 4.30
C VAL A 153 -3.92 -18.18 2.85
N PHE A 154 -4.21 -17.16 2.02
CA PHE A 154 -4.63 -17.37 0.64
C PHE A 154 -3.50 -17.30 -0.39
N THR A 155 -2.37 -16.71 -0.03
CA THR A 155 -1.30 -16.41 -1.00
C THR A 155 -0.01 -17.17 -0.73
N GLY A 156 0.20 -17.64 0.50
CA GLY A 156 1.47 -18.23 0.93
C GLY A 156 2.64 -17.22 0.97
N VAL A 157 2.35 -15.95 0.77
CA VAL A 157 3.35 -14.86 0.86
C VAL A 157 3.34 -14.32 2.27
N THR A 158 4.43 -14.48 3.02
CA THR A 158 4.58 -13.94 4.37
C THR A 158 4.58 -12.42 4.33
N VAL A 159 3.59 -11.82 4.95
CA VAL A 159 3.39 -10.35 5.04
C VAL A 159 3.56 -9.86 6.48
N ALA A 160 3.19 -10.70 7.47
CA ALA A 160 3.39 -10.39 8.88
C ALA A 160 4.80 -10.78 9.34
N ALA A 161 5.40 -9.98 10.22
CA ALA A 161 6.58 -10.41 10.93
C ALA A 161 6.19 -11.56 11.89
N ASP A 162 7.05 -12.58 12.04
CA ASP A 162 6.91 -13.60 13.07
C ASP A 162 6.91 -12.94 14.46
N CYS A 163 5.73 -12.66 14.97
CA CYS A 163 5.55 -12.16 16.33
C CYS A 163 5.66 -13.37 17.29
N LYS A 164 6.89 -13.72 17.70
CA LYS A 164 7.13 -14.79 18.69
C LYS A 164 6.80 -14.40 20.13
N GLU A 165 6.14 -13.25 20.35
CA GLU A 165 5.88 -12.69 21.69
C GLU A 165 4.40 -12.42 22.01
N CYS A 166 3.44 -13.09 21.35
CA CYS A 166 2.02 -12.91 21.65
C CYS A 166 1.36 -14.09 22.38
N ASP A 167 2.16 -15.01 22.94
CA ASP A 167 1.67 -16.06 23.85
C ASP A 167 2.23 -15.79 25.27
N GLY A 168 1.48 -14.96 26.04
CA GLY A 168 1.74 -14.67 27.44
C GLY A 168 0.50 -14.06 28.09
#